data_5ec5e10cf9608eebefe2f53e86de7aad
#
_entry.id   5ec5e10cf9608eebefe2f53e86de7aad
#
_cell.length_a   1.000
_cell.length_b   1.000
_cell.length_c   1.000
_cell.angle_alpha   90.00
_cell.angle_beta   90.00
_cell.angle_gamma   90.00
#
_symmetry.space_group_name_H-M   'P 1'
#
loop_
_entity.id
_entity.type
_entity.pdbx_description
1 polymer ?
#
loop_
_entity_poly.entity_id
_entity_poly.type
_entity_poly.pdbx_seq_one_letter_code
_entity_poly.pdbx_strand_id
1 'polypeptide(L)'
;MSWALVVVLAIVVAIFSYKFTVGEVQPSEDGRRAVLLSKDERNTLLLEMRVWLESTQGILAAAAEKDFAGVIKSAKASGMGAEAATPASLFRKLPYEMKALGFDTRRKFDDIAADAAKYKDSNRIITKLSTAMNNCTGCHGTYRFVETVQ
;
A
#
# COMPACT_ATOMS: atom_id res chain seq x y z
N MET A 1 22.33 3.13 -36.38
CA MET A 1 21.12 2.59 -35.73
C MET A 1 19.93 3.00 -36.60
N SER A 2 19.12 2.07 -37.07
CA SER A 2 18.01 2.36 -38.02
C SER A 2 16.90 3.13 -37.28
N TRP A 3 16.34 4.20 -37.89
CA TRP A 3 15.21 4.97 -37.35
C TRP A 3 14.01 4.06 -37.00
N ALA A 4 13.80 3.00 -37.77
CA ALA A 4 12.79 2.01 -37.51
C ALA A 4 12.97 1.34 -36.13
N LEU A 5 14.20 0.99 -35.73
CA LEU A 5 14.51 0.41 -34.43
C LEU A 5 14.19 1.39 -33.27
N VAL A 6 14.52 2.67 -33.47
CA VAL A 6 14.23 3.72 -32.47
C VAL A 6 12.72 3.88 -32.26
N VAL A 7 11.94 3.90 -33.34
CA VAL A 7 10.48 4.02 -33.31
C VAL A 7 9.87 2.79 -32.61
N VAL A 8 10.30 1.59 -32.97
CA VAL A 8 9.81 0.35 -32.33
C VAL A 8 10.12 0.36 -30.84
N LEU A 9 11.34 0.73 -30.43
CA LEU A 9 11.72 0.81 -29.02
C LEU A 9 10.89 1.84 -28.26
N ALA A 10 10.65 3.01 -28.86
CA ALA A 10 9.82 4.06 -28.25
C ALA A 10 8.38 3.58 -28.03
N ILE A 11 7.79 2.87 -29.00
CA ILE A 11 6.44 2.28 -28.86
C ILE A 11 6.41 1.24 -27.74
N VAL A 12 7.39 0.35 -27.68
CA VAL A 12 7.49 -0.66 -26.62
C VAL A 12 7.57 -0.01 -25.24
N VAL A 13 8.46 0.98 -25.07
CA VAL A 13 8.60 1.73 -23.81
C VAL A 13 7.29 2.43 -23.45
N ALA A 14 6.61 3.06 -24.40
CA ALA A 14 5.33 3.73 -24.15
C ALA A 14 4.24 2.73 -23.67
N ILE A 15 4.14 1.56 -24.31
CA ILE A 15 3.19 0.52 -23.91
C ILE A 15 3.49 0.00 -22.49
N PHE A 16 4.75 -0.29 -22.18
CA PHE A 16 5.13 -0.75 -20.83
C PHE A 16 4.88 0.32 -19.77
N SER A 17 5.25 1.59 -20.05
CA SER A 17 5.01 2.71 -19.14
C SER A 17 3.52 2.91 -18.89
N TYR A 18 2.69 2.84 -19.93
CA TYR A 18 1.24 2.93 -19.80
C TYR A 18 0.67 1.80 -18.93
N LYS A 19 1.02 0.54 -19.22
CA LYS A 19 0.57 -0.60 -18.42
C LYS A 19 1.04 -0.54 -16.96
N PHE A 20 2.27 -0.11 -16.74
CA PHE A 20 2.82 0.05 -15.38
C PHE A 20 2.07 1.13 -14.57
N THR A 21 1.66 2.22 -15.23
CA THR A 21 0.98 3.34 -14.59
C THR A 21 -0.48 3.04 -14.33
N VAL A 22 -1.18 2.48 -15.32
CA VAL A 22 -2.64 2.26 -15.21
C VAL A 22 -2.97 0.99 -14.42
N GLY A 23 -2.16 -0.08 -14.55
CA GLY A 23 -2.45 -1.39 -14.00
C GLY A 23 -3.59 -2.10 -14.75
N GLU A 24 -4.13 -3.16 -14.12
CA GLU A 24 -5.28 -3.91 -14.65
C GLU A 24 -6.56 -3.48 -13.92
N VAL A 25 -7.19 -2.42 -14.40
CA VAL A 25 -8.37 -1.81 -13.77
C VAL A 25 -9.53 -1.66 -14.73
N GLN A 26 -10.75 -1.69 -14.18
CA GLN A 26 -12.01 -1.42 -14.88
C GLN A 26 -12.88 -0.46 -14.04
N PRO A 27 -13.77 0.32 -14.65
CA PRO A 27 -14.80 1.04 -13.93
C PRO A 27 -15.70 0.07 -13.15
N SER A 28 -16.13 0.48 -11.95
CA SER A 28 -17.04 -0.27 -11.10
C SER A 28 -18.36 0.47 -10.95
N GLU A 29 -19.46 -0.25 -10.71
CA GLU A 29 -20.82 0.31 -10.55
C GLU A 29 -20.91 1.29 -9.37
N ASP A 30 -20.07 1.13 -8.36
CA ASP A 30 -20.00 2.01 -7.18
C ASP A 30 -19.10 3.24 -7.37
N GLY A 31 -18.65 3.50 -8.60
CA GLY A 31 -17.81 4.63 -8.97
C GLY A 31 -16.32 4.45 -8.69
N ARG A 32 -15.92 3.35 -8.01
CA ARG A 32 -14.51 3.03 -7.78
C ARG A 32 -13.87 2.32 -8.98
N ARG A 33 -12.55 2.26 -8.99
CA ARG A 33 -11.78 1.49 -9.96
C ARG A 33 -11.61 0.06 -9.46
N ALA A 34 -12.15 -0.92 -10.18
CA ALA A 34 -12.01 -2.34 -9.88
C ALA A 34 -10.64 -2.83 -10.36
N VAL A 35 -9.76 -3.22 -9.44
CA VAL A 35 -8.48 -3.87 -9.75
C VAL A 35 -8.74 -5.36 -9.95
N LEU A 36 -8.36 -5.88 -11.12
CA LEU A 36 -8.63 -7.25 -11.54
C LEU A 36 -7.52 -8.18 -11.03
N LEU A 37 -7.86 -9.11 -10.16
CA LEU A 37 -6.93 -9.98 -9.48
C LEU A 37 -7.37 -11.44 -9.56
N SER A 38 -6.43 -12.36 -9.59
CA SER A 38 -6.73 -13.76 -9.29
C SER A 38 -7.11 -13.90 -7.81
N LYS A 39 -7.72 -15.03 -7.46
CA LYS A 39 -8.10 -15.34 -6.07
C LYS A 39 -6.90 -15.24 -5.12
N ASP A 40 -5.75 -15.78 -5.50
CA ASP A 40 -4.56 -15.80 -4.64
C ASP A 40 -3.94 -14.41 -4.49
N GLU A 41 -3.89 -13.63 -5.59
CA GLU A 41 -3.42 -12.25 -5.56
C GLU A 41 -4.30 -11.36 -4.65
N ARG A 42 -5.62 -11.52 -4.77
CA ARG A 42 -6.59 -10.84 -3.92
C ARG A 42 -6.40 -11.22 -2.45
N ASN A 43 -6.27 -12.50 -2.14
CA ASN A 43 -6.05 -13.00 -0.79
C ASN A 43 -4.74 -12.48 -0.18
N THR A 44 -3.68 -12.38 -0.98
CA THR A 44 -2.38 -11.80 -0.56
C THR A 44 -2.56 -10.35 -0.10
N LEU A 45 -3.22 -9.51 -0.90
CA LEU A 45 -3.47 -8.11 -0.51
C LEU A 45 -4.41 -7.97 0.68
N LEU A 46 -5.45 -8.81 0.78
CA LEU A 46 -6.35 -8.80 1.92
C LEU A 46 -5.66 -9.24 3.22
N LEU A 47 -4.69 -10.16 3.14
CA LEU A 47 -3.87 -10.53 4.30
C LEU A 47 -3.00 -9.36 4.75
N GLU A 48 -2.35 -8.67 3.82
CA GLU A 48 -1.54 -7.49 4.11
C GLU A 48 -2.38 -6.37 4.77
N MET A 49 -3.58 -6.11 4.27
CA MET A 49 -4.50 -5.13 4.87
C MET A 49 -4.92 -5.50 6.29
N ARG A 50 -5.10 -6.79 6.58
CA ARG A 50 -5.37 -7.26 7.95
C ARG A 50 -4.21 -6.98 8.89
N VAL A 51 -2.97 -7.25 8.46
CA VAL A 51 -1.77 -6.93 9.24
C VAL A 51 -1.68 -5.42 9.52
N TRP A 52 -1.99 -4.57 8.53
CA TRP A 52 -2.02 -3.12 8.74
C TRP A 52 -3.10 -2.68 9.72
N LEU A 53 -4.28 -3.30 9.68
CA LEU A 53 -5.36 -3.04 10.64
C LEU A 53 -4.96 -3.46 12.07
N GLU A 54 -4.37 -4.64 12.21
CA GLU A 54 -3.86 -5.15 13.50
C GLU A 54 -2.76 -4.22 14.06
N SER A 55 -1.84 -3.75 13.21
CA SER A 55 -0.82 -2.77 13.60
C SER A 55 -1.45 -1.45 14.04
N THR A 56 -2.44 -0.96 13.32
CA THR A 56 -3.18 0.27 13.67
C THR A 56 -3.83 0.14 15.05
N GLN A 57 -4.53 -0.97 15.28
CA GLN A 57 -5.17 -1.26 16.57
C GLN A 57 -4.12 -1.39 17.69
N GLY A 58 -3.02 -2.10 17.45
CA GLY A 58 -1.95 -2.28 18.44
C GLY A 58 -1.25 -0.96 18.79
N ILE A 59 -1.03 -0.06 17.81
CA ILE A 59 -0.48 1.29 18.06
C ILE A 59 -1.42 2.10 18.94
N LEU A 60 -2.74 2.09 18.64
CA LEU A 60 -3.72 2.83 19.44
C LEU A 60 -3.79 2.33 20.89
N ALA A 61 -3.86 1.02 21.07
CA ALA A 61 -3.91 0.40 22.41
C ALA A 61 -2.64 0.75 23.22
N ALA A 62 -1.45 0.55 22.64
CA ALA A 62 -0.20 0.83 23.30
C ALA A 62 0.01 2.34 23.58
N ALA A 63 -0.42 3.22 22.68
CA ALA A 63 -0.34 4.67 22.89
C ALA A 63 -1.27 5.14 24.02
N ALA A 64 -2.44 4.56 24.19
CA ALA A 64 -3.37 4.86 25.28
C ALA A 64 -2.77 4.50 26.64
N GLU A 65 -2.01 3.42 26.73
CA GLU A 65 -1.31 2.96 27.94
C GLU A 65 0.08 3.59 28.12
N LYS A 66 0.52 4.46 27.19
CA LYS A 66 1.87 5.03 27.13
C LYS A 66 2.97 3.95 27.03
N ASP A 67 2.63 2.78 26.50
CA ASP A 67 3.58 1.73 26.15
C ASP A 67 4.25 2.02 24.81
N PHE A 68 5.31 2.83 24.83
CA PHE A 68 6.03 3.21 23.59
C PHE A 68 6.81 2.04 22.97
N ALA A 69 7.15 1.02 23.76
CA ALA A 69 7.76 -0.20 23.22
C ALA A 69 6.73 -1.01 22.42
N GLY A 70 5.51 -1.12 22.92
CA GLY A 70 4.38 -1.72 22.20
C GLY A 70 4.03 -0.97 20.92
N VAL A 71 4.04 0.39 20.96
CA VAL A 71 3.86 1.22 19.75
C VAL A 71 4.93 0.89 18.70
N ILE A 72 6.21 0.87 19.08
CA ILE A 72 7.33 0.58 18.17
C ILE A 72 7.15 -0.82 17.55
N LYS A 73 6.84 -1.82 18.38
CA LYS A 73 6.64 -3.21 17.93
C LYS A 73 5.50 -3.30 16.90
N SER A 74 4.33 -2.72 17.22
CA SER A 74 3.15 -2.75 16.34
C SER A 74 3.41 -1.99 15.03
N ALA A 75 4.05 -0.82 15.08
CA ALA A 75 4.35 -0.04 13.91
C ALA A 75 5.36 -0.76 12.97
N LYS A 76 6.42 -1.34 13.53
CA LYS A 76 7.43 -2.07 12.74
C LYS A 76 6.86 -3.32 12.06
N ALA A 77 5.80 -3.93 12.59
CA ALA A 77 5.13 -5.07 11.96
C ALA A 77 4.49 -4.72 10.60
N SER A 78 4.28 -3.43 10.32
CA SER A 78 3.73 -2.92 9.05
C SER A 78 4.65 -1.93 8.31
N GLY A 79 5.87 -1.74 8.79
CA GLY A 79 6.88 -0.88 8.17
C GLY A 79 7.51 -1.50 6.92
N MET A 80 8.47 -0.79 6.32
CA MET A 80 9.20 -1.24 5.12
C MET A 80 9.95 -2.56 5.34
N GLY A 81 10.45 -2.81 6.54
CA GLY A 81 11.17 -4.04 6.89
C GLY A 81 10.29 -5.28 7.02
N ALA A 82 8.98 -5.11 7.12
CA ALA A 82 8.00 -6.22 7.22
C ALA A 82 7.47 -6.68 5.85
N GLU A 83 7.94 -6.06 4.76
CA GLU A 83 7.48 -6.39 3.42
C GLU A 83 7.92 -7.79 3.02
N ALA A 84 6.96 -8.72 2.95
CA ALA A 84 7.14 -9.92 2.15
C ALA A 84 7.16 -9.49 0.68
N ALA A 85 8.13 -9.99 -0.10
CA ALA A 85 8.26 -9.61 -1.51
C ALA A 85 6.93 -9.82 -2.26
N THR A 86 6.27 -8.73 -2.63
CA THR A 86 5.06 -8.78 -3.45
C THR A 86 5.40 -9.47 -4.78
N PRO A 87 4.70 -10.54 -5.18
CA PRO A 87 4.96 -11.21 -6.45
C PRO A 87 4.95 -10.22 -7.62
N ALA A 88 5.92 -10.32 -8.52
CA ALA A 88 6.05 -9.40 -9.65
C ALA A 88 4.80 -9.40 -10.56
N SER A 89 4.09 -10.53 -10.65
CA SER A 89 2.78 -10.64 -11.34
C SER A 89 1.74 -9.73 -10.73
N LEU A 90 1.57 -9.79 -9.41
CA LEU A 90 0.66 -8.95 -8.66
C LEU A 90 1.06 -7.47 -8.76
N PHE A 91 2.35 -7.16 -8.53
CA PHE A 91 2.85 -5.78 -8.58
C PHE A 91 2.56 -5.10 -9.93
N ARG A 92 2.65 -5.81 -11.06
CA ARG A 92 2.35 -5.24 -12.38
C ARG A 92 0.88 -4.89 -12.58
N LYS A 93 -0.04 -5.62 -11.95
CA LYS A 93 -1.50 -5.38 -12.05
C LYS A 93 -1.98 -4.15 -11.28
N LEU A 94 -1.25 -3.77 -10.22
CA LEU A 94 -1.64 -2.64 -9.41
C LEU A 94 -1.37 -1.31 -10.14
N PRO A 95 -2.29 -0.31 -10.09
CA PRO A 95 -2.03 1.05 -10.55
C PRO A 95 -0.85 1.68 -9.80
N TYR A 96 -0.13 2.58 -10.47
CA TYR A 96 1.01 3.28 -9.86
C TYR A 96 0.63 4.01 -8.56
N GLU A 97 -0.49 4.71 -8.55
CA GLU A 97 -1.01 5.42 -7.37
C GLU A 97 -1.22 4.48 -6.18
N MET A 98 -1.76 3.28 -6.44
CA MET A 98 -1.97 2.28 -5.40
C MET A 98 -0.65 1.75 -4.84
N LYS A 99 0.35 1.50 -5.70
CA LYS A 99 1.72 1.14 -5.31
C LYS A 99 2.34 2.24 -4.43
N ALA A 100 2.23 3.51 -4.87
CA ALA A 100 2.76 4.66 -4.15
C ALA A 100 2.12 4.81 -2.77
N LEU A 101 0.79 4.65 -2.65
CA LEU A 101 0.07 4.66 -1.37
C LEU A 101 0.52 3.52 -0.45
N GLY A 102 0.74 2.31 -0.99
CA GLY A 102 1.24 1.17 -0.22
C GLY A 102 2.61 1.46 0.40
N PHE A 103 3.57 1.91 -0.40
CA PHE A 103 4.90 2.27 0.10
C PHE A 103 4.87 3.46 1.06
N ASP A 104 4.04 4.47 0.81
CA ASP A 104 3.90 5.61 1.70
C ASP A 104 3.28 5.20 3.05
N THR A 105 2.33 4.27 3.05
CA THR A 105 1.75 3.71 4.28
C THR A 105 2.82 3.03 5.12
N ARG A 106 3.66 2.19 4.52
CA ARG A 106 4.77 1.52 5.23
C ARG A 106 5.77 2.50 5.81
N ARG A 107 6.17 3.54 5.05
CA ARG A 107 7.04 4.60 5.56
C ARG A 107 6.41 5.34 6.74
N LYS A 108 5.11 5.63 6.70
CA LYS A 108 4.40 6.27 7.82
C LYS A 108 4.38 5.39 9.07
N PHE A 109 4.28 4.07 8.95
CA PHE A 109 4.45 3.17 10.09
C PHE A 109 5.87 3.23 10.65
N ASP A 110 6.92 3.24 9.83
CA ASP A 110 8.29 3.42 10.30
C ASP A 110 8.49 4.77 10.99
N ASP A 111 7.90 5.83 10.47
CA ASP A 111 7.92 7.18 11.08
C ASP A 111 7.23 7.21 12.45
N ILE A 112 6.12 6.46 12.63
CA ILE A 112 5.45 6.29 13.93
C ILE A 112 6.39 5.60 14.91
N ALA A 113 7.06 4.52 14.49
CA ALA A 113 8.02 3.81 15.34
C ALA A 113 9.19 4.70 15.76
N ALA A 114 9.73 5.48 14.82
CA ALA A 114 10.82 6.43 15.09
C ALA A 114 10.40 7.55 16.07
N ASP A 115 9.20 8.10 15.88
CA ASP A 115 8.65 9.13 16.76
C ASP A 115 8.38 8.59 18.17
N ALA A 116 7.84 7.38 18.30
CA ALA A 116 7.62 6.72 19.58
C ALA A 116 8.92 6.52 20.35
N ALA A 117 9.99 6.10 19.65
CA ALA A 117 11.31 5.93 20.25
C ALA A 117 11.91 7.26 20.75
N LYS A 118 11.72 8.34 19.97
CA LYS A 118 12.37 9.63 20.20
C LYS A 118 11.62 10.52 21.17
N TYR A 119 10.32 10.65 21.00
CA TYR A 119 9.53 11.70 21.67
C TYR A 119 8.70 11.16 22.83
N LYS A 120 8.29 9.89 22.81
CA LYS A 120 7.46 9.26 23.84
C LYS A 120 6.19 10.08 24.14
N ASP A 121 5.49 10.50 23.09
CA ASP A 121 4.32 11.37 23.14
C ASP A 121 3.14 10.68 22.44
N SER A 122 2.13 10.28 23.20
CA SER A 122 0.94 9.58 22.70
C SER A 122 0.13 10.45 21.72
N ASN A 123 -0.02 11.76 21.99
CA ASN A 123 -0.78 12.65 21.10
C ASN A 123 -0.11 12.77 19.73
N ARG A 124 1.21 12.87 19.71
CA ARG A 124 1.99 12.89 18.49
C ARG A 124 1.85 11.59 17.69
N ILE A 125 1.88 10.44 18.37
CA ILE A 125 1.69 9.12 17.77
C ILE A 125 0.30 9.02 17.15
N ILE A 126 -0.76 9.40 17.87
CA ILE A 126 -2.14 9.37 17.38
C ILE A 126 -2.31 10.29 16.16
N THR A 127 -1.73 11.49 16.18
CA THR A 127 -1.76 12.42 15.03
C THR A 127 -1.10 11.81 13.79
N LYS A 128 0.07 11.19 13.95
CA LYS A 128 0.76 10.50 12.85
C LYS A 128 -0.02 9.30 12.33
N LEU A 129 -0.62 8.52 13.23
CA LEU A 129 -1.45 7.38 12.84
C LEU A 129 -2.68 7.84 12.06
N SER A 130 -3.38 8.88 12.52
CA SER A 130 -4.50 9.50 11.78
C SER A 130 -4.06 9.93 10.38
N THR A 131 -2.89 10.54 10.24
CA THR A 131 -2.32 10.91 8.94
C THR A 131 -2.02 9.68 8.06
N ALA A 132 -1.53 8.58 8.65
CA ALA A 132 -1.30 7.34 7.92
C ALA A 132 -2.62 6.72 7.42
N MET A 133 -3.68 6.78 8.22
CA MET A 133 -5.02 6.27 7.86
C MET A 133 -5.67 7.00 6.68
N ASN A 134 -5.24 8.22 6.34
CA ASN A 134 -5.67 8.91 5.11
C ASN A 134 -5.35 8.10 3.86
N ASN A 135 -4.25 7.33 3.87
CA ASN A 135 -3.93 6.44 2.76
C ASN A 135 -4.93 5.29 2.66
N CYS A 136 -5.40 4.75 3.80
CA CYS A 136 -6.41 3.70 3.83
C CYS A 136 -7.73 4.21 3.25
N THR A 137 -8.22 5.34 3.73
CA THR A 137 -9.49 5.94 3.27
C THR A 137 -9.41 6.38 1.81
N GLY A 138 -8.30 6.96 1.39
CA GLY A 138 -8.06 7.37 0.00
C GLY A 138 -8.03 6.17 -0.96
N CYS A 139 -7.28 5.11 -0.60
CA CYS A 139 -7.24 3.89 -1.39
C CYS A 139 -8.61 3.21 -1.46
N HIS A 140 -9.28 3.00 -0.32
CA HIS A 140 -10.58 2.35 -0.24
C HIS A 140 -11.72 3.18 -0.88
N GLY A 141 -11.60 4.51 -0.94
CA GLY A 141 -12.52 5.38 -1.67
C GLY A 141 -12.32 5.33 -3.18
N THR A 142 -11.13 4.98 -3.66
CA THR A 142 -10.78 5.00 -5.09
C THR A 142 -10.82 3.61 -5.73
N TYR A 143 -10.39 2.57 -5.00
CA TYR A 143 -10.19 1.22 -5.53
C TYR A 143 -11.03 0.17 -4.79
N ARG A 144 -11.33 -0.90 -5.53
CA ARG A 144 -11.82 -2.17 -4.98
C ARG A 144 -11.15 -3.33 -5.69
N PHE A 145 -11.11 -4.51 -5.07
CA PHE A 145 -10.63 -5.73 -5.71
C PHE A 145 -11.78 -6.53 -6.29
N VAL A 146 -11.61 -6.99 -7.51
CA VAL A 146 -12.55 -7.91 -8.18
C VAL A 146 -11.77 -9.13 -8.62
N GLU A 147 -12.31 -10.30 -8.27
CA GLU A 147 -11.75 -11.58 -8.68
C GLU A 147 -12.09 -11.84 -10.15
N THR A 148 -11.05 -12.12 -10.95
CA THR A 148 -11.24 -12.59 -12.33
C THR A 148 -11.54 -14.08 -12.32
N VAL A 149 -12.70 -14.46 -12.82
CA VAL A 149 -13.02 -15.87 -13.09
C VAL A 149 -12.14 -16.31 -14.26
N GLN A 150 -11.27 -17.28 -14.02
CA GLN A 150 -10.50 -17.95 -15.06
C GLN A 150 -11.34 -19.00 -15.76
#